data_1fa584af74c2161a87a907d8d9dec211
#
_entry.id   1fa584af74c2161a87a907d8d9dec211
#
_cell.length_a   1.000
_cell.length_b   1.000
_cell.length_c   1.000
_cell.angle_alpha   90.00
_cell.angle_beta   90.00
_cell.angle_gamma   90.00
#
_symmetry.space_group_name_H-M   'P 1'
#
loop_
_entity.id
_entity.type
_entity.pdbx_description
1 polymer ?
#
loop_
_entity_poly.entity_id
_entity_poly.type
_entity_poly.pdbx_seq_one_letter_code
_entity_poly.pdbx_strand_id
1 'polypeptide(L)'
;MYLPPRGKPDFPPAPVPTEGQNFTVDKDLRSWLETNADIITTITKPIAVEHIGAIAAQSEGPIVFENIIGKPGFRVVDTLVKHRNLQARALGVAEPDFLKTLAHRLRQPPRGVVNVRTGPVREVILTGDDVDVRKLPICYQSDADPNPMMTCMNFVKDPLTGRYNVMNALTTLTGPNEGFSLFISRDTAVIFQRYVEMGVTEIPIAYVAGLPPAFEIMGNYAGIHMDSWGETDMFGTILDRDVEFVPCETIDMTVPAEAEIVIEGLLQVGDMEMMDCGPNPQMYHIPAMVPQPTVKFTAIMMRKDRPIYRAVQTVPETDHQVLPRLCHEAILYTRLSEMGVDVKDVRFPPWGGAMSCILQVNGAPREGVMGDALMMLMTTPLNNGKLAVAISEDTDIDDPGAVYHAIATRCNPAEDVIIVHKTRGHPGDPSGTPIPGDPFNRINGKMAIDATIKSRLNETDFERTWPRDWFEQDIKDYLDDA
;
A
#
# COMPACT_ATOMS: atom_id res chain seq x y z
N MET A 1 6.19 -9.87 -20.92
CA MET A 1 6.54 -8.83 -21.93
C MET A 1 6.65 -7.55 -21.13
N TYR A 2 7.86 -7.00 -20.95
CA TYR A 2 8.08 -5.74 -20.23
C TYR A 2 7.49 -4.62 -21.10
N LEU A 3 6.45 -3.97 -20.61
CA LEU A 3 5.98 -2.75 -21.26
C LEU A 3 7.03 -1.67 -21.00
N PRO A 4 7.45 -0.89 -21.99
CA PRO A 4 8.37 0.20 -21.75
C PRO A 4 7.74 1.15 -20.72
N PRO A 5 8.54 1.75 -19.81
CA PRO A 5 8.02 2.72 -18.86
C PRO A 5 7.33 3.83 -19.66
N ARG A 6 6.04 3.98 -19.44
CA ARG A 6 5.33 5.19 -19.86
C ARG A 6 5.99 6.32 -19.08
N GLY A 7 6.35 7.41 -19.72
CA GLY A 7 6.92 8.57 -19.05
C GLY A 7 6.09 8.92 -17.81
N LYS A 8 6.73 9.53 -16.81
CA LYS A 8 6.00 9.99 -15.60
C LYS A 8 4.72 10.69 -16.04
N PRO A 9 3.56 10.32 -15.47
CA PRO A 9 2.35 11.05 -15.76
C PRO A 9 2.57 12.51 -15.38
N ASP A 10 2.28 13.40 -16.32
CA ASP A 10 2.37 14.85 -16.13
C ASP A 10 1.14 15.31 -15.34
N PHE A 11 1.05 14.87 -14.08
CA PHE A 11 0.02 15.36 -13.19
C PHE A 11 0.37 16.80 -12.79
N PRO A 12 -0.62 17.70 -12.77
CA PRO A 12 -0.39 18.98 -12.16
C PRO A 12 0.13 18.78 -10.73
N PRO A 13 1.11 19.57 -10.27
CA PRO A 13 1.66 19.46 -8.93
C PRO A 13 0.52 19.50 -7.91
N ALA A 14 0.67 18.74 -6.82
CA ALA A 14 -0.27 18.85 -5.71
C ALA A 14 -0.45 20.34 -5.36
N PRO A 15 -1.69 20.83 -5.14
CA PRO A 15 -1.89 22.21 -4.80
C PRO A 15 -1.04 22.55 -3.56
N VAL A 16 -0.13 23.52 -3.71
CA VAL A 16 0.70 24.00 -2.60
C VAL A 16 -0.15 24.97 -1.81
N PRO A 17 -0.22 24.86 -0.45
CA PRO A 17 -0.89 25.87 0.34
C PRO A 17 -0.23 27.22 0.10
N THR A 18 -1.02 28.24 -0.07
CA THR A 18 -0.55 29.62 0.10
C THR A 18 -0.17 29.82 1.56
N GLU A 19 0.88 30.59 1.81
CA GLU A 19 1.39 30.91 3.15
C GLU A 19 0.24 31.26 4.12
N GLY A 20 0.03 30.44 5.17
CA GLY A 20 -1.04 30.60 6.14
C GLY A 20 -2.27 29.66 5.97
N GLN A 21 -2.33 28.82 4.94
CA GLN A 21 -3.34 27.76 4.85
C GLN A 21 -2.81 26.46 5.48
N ASN A 22 -3.46 25.99 6.54
CA ASN A 22 -3.26 24.62 7.01
C ASN A 22 -3.93 23.65 6.03
N PHE A 23 -3.16 22.72 5.45
CA PHE A 23 -3.77 21.58 4.78
C PHE A 23 -4.50 20.74 5.82
N THR A 24 -5.79 20.60 5.63
CA THR A 24 -6.56 19.55 6.29
C THR A 24 -6.62 18.38 5.33
N VAL A 25 -6.21 17.20 5.79
CA VAL A 25 -6.49 15.95 5.08
C VAL A 25 -8.00 15.84 4.90
N ASP A 26 -8.44 15.54 3.69
CA ASP A 26 -9.87 15.43 3.36
C ASP A 26 -10.59 14.50 4.35
N LYS A 27 -11.79 14.91 4.74
CA LYS A 27 -12.54 14.20 5.78
C LYS A 27 -12.92 12.80 5.35
N ASP A 28 -13.39 12.65 4.11
CA ASP A 28 -13.85 11.37 3.57
C ASP A 28 -13.41 11.21 2.09
N LEU A 29 -13.66 10.03 1.53
CA LEU A 29 -13.28 9.72 0.16
C LEU A 29 -13.96 10.67 -0.85
N ARG A 30 -15.20 11.09 -0.61
CA ARG A 30 -15.94 11.97 -1.53
C ARG A 30 -15.31 13.35 -1.59
N SER A 31 -14.98 13.95 -0.44
CA SER A 31 -14.27 15.22 -0.38
C SER A 31 -12.90 15.13 -1.02
N TRP A 32 -12.18 14.02 -0.82
CA TRP A 32 -10.90 13.80 -1.50
C TRP A 32 -11.04 13.75 -3.03
N LEU A 33 -12.07 13.05 -3.54
CA LEU A 33 -12.36 13.00 -4.98
C LEU A 33 -12.76 14.40 -5.53
N GLU A 34 -13.52 15.17 -4.77
CA GLU A 34 -13.89 16.55 -5.16
C GLU A 34 -12.67 17.48 -5.20
N THR A 35 -11.83 17.43 -4.16
CA THR A 35 -10.61 18.25 -4.06
C THR A 35 -9.61 17.93 -5.19
N ASN A 36 -9.58 16.69 -5.65
CA ASN A 36 -8.66 16.20 -6.68
C ASN A 36 -9.32 15.94 -8.04
N ALA A 37 -10.45 16.57 -8.33
CA ALA A 37 -11.23 16.37 -9.57
C ALA A 37 -10.39 16.64 -10.85
N ASP A 38 -9.36 17.46 -10.75
CA ASP A 38 -8.45 17.85 -11.85
C ASP A 38 -7.61 16.67 -12.39
N ILE A 39 -7.41 15.62 -11.58
CA ILE A 39 -6.59 14.46 -11.96
C ILE A 39 -7.40 13.17 -12.09
N ILE A 40 -8.71 13.21 -11.90
CA ILE A 40 -9.55 12.01 -11.91
C ILE A 40 -10.01 11.65 -13.32
N THR A 41 -9.75 10.40 -13.73
CA THR A 41 -10.36 9.82 -14.92
C THR A 41 -11.71 9.21 -14.56
N THR A 42 -12.78 9.63 -15.23
CA THR A 42 -14.13 9.10 -15.00
C THR A 42 -14.60 8.24 -16.16
N ILE A 43 -14.95 6.99 -15.87
CA ILE A 43 -15.52 6.04 -16.82
C ILE A 43 -17.05 6.01 -16.63
N THR A 44 -17.76 6.55 -17.61
CA THR A 44 -19.24 6.59 -17.62
C THR A 44 -19.89 5.46 -18.44
N LYS A 45 -19.12 4.82 -19.32
CA LYS A 45 -19.63 3.67 -20.08
C LYS A 45 -19.84 2.47 -19.16
N PRO A 46 -20.89 1.65 -19.41
CA PRO A 46 -21.13 0.45 -18.63
C PRO A 46 -19.93 -0.50 -18.67
N ILE A 47 -19.52 -0.98 -17.50
CA ILE A 47 -18.38 -1.90 -17.34
C ILE A 47 -18.75 -3.05 -16.40
N ALA A 48 -18.34 -4.27 -16.73
CA ALA A 48 -18.46 -5.43 -15.86
C ALA A 48 -17.38 -5.42 -14.78
N VAL A 49 -17.68 -5.97 -13.60
CA VAL A 49 -16.71 -6.01 -12.46
C VAL A 49 -15.42 -6.74 -12.82
N GLU A 50 -15.49 -7.73 -13.72
CA GLU A 50 -14.37 -8.53 -14.22
C GLU A 50 -13.35 -7.69 -15.01
N HIS A 51 -13.78 -6.58 -15.60
CA HIS A 51 -12.94 -5.75 -16.46
C HIS A 51 -12.37 -4.53 -15.74
N ILE A 52 -12.85 -4.21 -14.52
CA ILE A 52 -12.42 -3.01 -13.77
C ILE A 52 -10.92 -3.03 -13.54
N GLY A 53 -10.35 -4.17 -13.09
CA GLY A 53 -8.92 -4.30 -12.85
C GLY A 53 -8.09 -4.03 -14.10
N ALA A 54 -8.49 -4.60 -15.24
CA ALA A 54 -7.76 -4.41 -16.50
C ALA A 54 -7.77 -2.95 -17.00
N ILE A 55 -8.85 -2.21 -16.73
CA ILE A 55 -8.93 -0.79 -17.09
C ILE A 55 -8.20 0.09 -16.06
N ALA A 56 -8.38 -0.19 -14.77
CA ALA A 56 -7.68 0.54 -13.70
C ALA A 56 -6.15 0.43 -13.84
N ALA A 57 -5.65 -0.75 -14.20
CA ALA A 57 -4.22 -0.99 -14.45
C ALA A 57 -3.62 -0.12 -15.58
N GLN A 58 -4.43 0.39 -16.48
CA GLN A 58 -4.01 1.29 -17.56
C GLN A 58 -4.05 2.77 -17.16
N SER A 59 -4.62 3.07 -15.97
CA SER A 59 -4.65 4.44 -15.46
C SER A 59 -3.37 4.76 -14.70
N GLU A 60 -2.85 5.94 -14.94
CA GLU A 60 -1.72 6.47 -14.17
C GLU A 60 -2.19 7.27 -12.94
N GLY A 61 -3.48 7.62 -12.86
CA GLY A 61 -4.06 8.38 -11.78
C GLY A 61 -5.39 7.82 -11.30
N PRO A 62 -6.04 8.51 -10.36
CA PRO A 62 -7.31 8.09 -9.82
C PRO A 62 -8.35 7.86 -10.91
N ILE A 63 -9.04 6.73 -10.84
CA ILE A 63 -10.06 6.35 -11.80
C ILE A 63 -11.36 6.01 -11.09
N VAL A 64 -12.47 6.58 -11.56
CA VAL A 64 -13.81 6.36 -11.03
C VAL A 64 -14.68 5.72 -12.10
N PHE A 65 -15.32 4.60 -11.76
CA PHE A 65 -16.28 3.90 -12.59
C PHE A 65 -17.68 4.22 -12.10
N GLU A 66 -18.47 4.89 -12.94
CA GLU A 66 -19.80 5.39 -12.60
C GLU A 66 -20.94 4.41 -12.89
N ASN A 67 -20.73 3.45 -13.79
CA ASN A 67 -21.80 2.58 -14.27
C ASN A 67 -21.34 1.11 -14.31
N ILE A 68 -21.61 0.39 -13.22
CA ILE A 68 -21.18 -1.01 -13.06
C ILE A 68 -22.34 -1.92 -13.47
N ILE A 69 -22.14 -2.77 -14.48
CA ILE A 69 -23.15 -3.72 -14.98
C ILE A 69 -23.59 -4.65 -13.83
N GLY A 70 -24.89 -4.72 -13.61
CA GLY A 70 -25.50 -5.57 -12.58
C GLY A 70 -25.35 -5.03 -11.13
N LYS A 71 -24.74 -3.86 -10.94
CA LYS A 71 -24.56 -3.22 -9.64
C LYS A 71 -25.09 -1.76 -9.64
N PRO A 72 -26.39 -1.56 -9.91
CA PRO A 72 -26.95 -0.21 -9.98
C PRO A 72 -26.81 0.50 -8.64
N GLY A 73 -26.49 1.78 -8.68
CA GLY A 73 -26.35 2.61 -7.48
C GLY A 73 -24.99 2.57 -6.80
N PHE A 74 -24.03 1.80 -7.29
CA PHE A 74 -22.65 1.80 -6.79
C PHE A 74 -21.71 2.54 -7.74
N ARG A 75 -20.59 2.97 -7.17
CA ARG A 75 -19.41 3.42 -7.91
C ARG A 75 -18.20 2.59 -7.45
N VAL A 76 -17.18 2.53 -8.30
CA VAL A 76 -15.88 1.93 -7.94
C VAL A 76 -14.80 2.95 -8.17
N VAL A 77 -13.82 3.02 -7.27
CA VAL A 77 -12.63 3.85 -7.41
C VAL A 77 -11.37 3.02 -7.21
N ASP A 78 -10.32 3.34 -7.98
CA ASP A 78 -9.00 2.71 -7.89
C ASP A 78 -7.87 3.71 -8.15
N THR A 79 -6.61 3.31 -7.94
CA THR A 79 -5.38 4.05 -8.27
C THR A 79 -5.26 5.38 -7.52
N LEU A 80 -5.37 5.35 -6.19
CA LEU A 80 -5.38 6.57 -5.35
C LEU A 80 -3.99 6.97 -4.83
N VAL A 81 -3.01 6.04 -4.77
CA VAL A 81 -1.69 6.28 -4.15
C VAL A 81 -0.51 5.68 -4.94
N LYS A 82 -0.72 5.31 -6.20
CA LYS A 82 0.27 4.65 -7.05
C LYS A 82 1.59 5.44 -7.15
N HIS A 83 1.54 6.75 -7.27
CA HIS A 83 2.70 7.63 -7.45
C HIS A 83 2.91 8.56 -6.26
N ARG A 84 4.14 9.07 -6.09
CA ARG A 84 4.50 9.96 -4.98
C ARG A 84 3.62 11.21 -4.91
N ASN A 85 3.28 11.79 -6.06
CA ASN A 85 2.34 12.93 -6.12
C ASN A 85 0.97 12.59 -5.51
N LEU A 86 0.41 11.42 -5.84
CA LEU A 86 -0.87 10.96 -5.27
C LEU A 86 -0.78 10.70 -3.77
N GLN A 87 0.36 10.15 -3.31
CA GLN A 87 0.64 9.92 -1.89
C GLN A 87 0.72 11.24 -1.13
N ALA A 88 1.36 12.25 -1.72
CA ALA A 88 1.44 13.60 -1.16
C ALA A 88 0.05 14.25 -1.08
N ARG A 89 -0.76 14.16 -2.14
CA ARG A 89 -2.17 14.61 -2.15
C ARG A 89 -3.00 13.90 -1.08
N ALA A 90 -2.77 12.60 -0.83
CA ALA A 90 -3.44 11.87 0.24
C ALA A 90 -3.16 12.45 1.63
N LEU A 91 -1.95 12.93 1.89
CA LEU A 91 -1.57 13.59 3.14
C LEU A 91 -1.81 15.11 3.15
N GLY A 92 -2.26 15.71 2.05
CA GLY A 92 -2.43 17.14 1.89
C GLY A 92 -1.11 17.92 1.96
N VAL A 93 -0.04 17.42 1.34
CA VAL A 93 1.30 18.05 1.35
C VAL A 93 1.88 18.14 -0.06
N ALA A 94 2.92 18.95 -0.23
CA ALA A 94 3.67 18.95 -1.48
C ALA A 94 4.48 17.65 -1.64
N GLU A 95 4.69 17.21 -2.89
CA GLU A 95 5.37 15.95 -3.17
C GLU A 95 6.75 15.82 -2.51
N PRO A 96 7.65 16.83 -2.54
CA PRO A 96 8.96 16.76 -1.89
C PRO A 96 8.90 16.61 -0.36
N ASP A 97 7.76 16.96 0.25
CA ASP A 97 7.58 16.96 1.70
C ASP A 97 6.91 15.69 2.21
N PHE A 98 6.39 14.82 1.33
CA PHE A 98 5.63 13.64 1.71
C PHE A 98 6.37 12.77 2.71
N LEU A 99 7.58 12.32 2.36
CA LEU A 99 8.34 11.37 3.18
C LEU A 99 8.71 11.97 4.54
N LYS A 100 9.16 13.23 4.55
CA LYS A 100 9.51 13.95 5.78
C LYS A 100 8.30 14.16 6.67
N THR A 101 7.15 14.51 6.09
CA THR A 101 5.91 14.71 6.84
C THR A 101 5.41 13.40 7.43
N LEU A 102 5.38 12.32 6.65
CA LEU A 102 4.97 11.01 7.15
C LEU A 102 5.92 10.52 8.26
N ALA A 103 7.24 10.66 8.07
CA ALA A 103 8.24 10.33 9.07
C ALA A 103 8.07 11.13 10.37
N HIS A 104 7.76 12.43 10.25
CA HIS A 104 7.48 13.29 11.40
C HIS A 104 6.21 12.85 12.14
N ARG A 105 5.09 12.64 11.41
CA ARG A 105 3.81 12.23 12.01
C ARG A 105 3.88 10.87 12.69
N LEU A 106 4.61 9.91 12.12
CA LEU A 106 4.82 8.58 12.73
C LEU A 106 5.58 8.61 14.06
N ARG A 107 6.28 9.70 14.37
CA ARG A 107 7.00 9.91 15.65
C ARG A 107 6.18 10.67 16.69
N GLN A 108 5.01 11.18 16.32
CA GLN A 108 4.15 11.89 17.27
C GLN A 108 3.41 10.88 18.16
N PRO A 109 3.01 11.29 19.37
CA PRO A 109 2.15 10.46 20.21
C PRO A 109 0.85 10.06 19.50
N PRO A 110 0.32 8.86 19.75
CA PRO A 110 -0.98 8.46 19.25
C PRO A 110 -2.09 9.43 19.70
N ARG A 111 -2.91 9.87 18.74
CA ARG A 111 -4.05 10.76 19.03
C ARG A 111 -5.33 9.99 19.36
N GLY A 112 -5.41 8.71 18.94
CA GLY A 112 -6.58 7.87 19.14
C GLY A 112 -7.76 8.23 18.24
N VAL A 113 -8.90 7.67 18.58
CA VAL A 113 -10.17 7.87 17.85
C VAL A 113 -11.25 8.38 18.79
N VAL A 114 -12.27 9.06 18.23
CA VAL A 114 -13.44 9.56 18.97
C VAL A 114 -14.63 8.69 18.65
N ASN A 115 -15.20 8.02 19.66
CA ASN A 115 -16.38 7.18 19.45
C ASN A 115 -17.64 8.04 19.43
N VAL A 116 -18.42 7.90 18.35
CA VAL A 116 -19.70 8.57 18.11
C VAL A 116 -20.81 7.52 17.91
N ARG A 117 -22.06 7.92 18.07
CA ARG A 117 -23.20 6.97 17.99
C ARG A 117 -23.64 6.64 16.57
N THR A 118 -23.44 7.55 15.65
CA THR A 118 -23.85 7.41 14.25
C THR A 118 -22.91 8.19 13.33
N GLY A 119 -22.95 7.86 12.05
CA GLY A 119 -22.16 8.51 11.00
C GLY A 119 -22.65 8.07 9.62
N PRO A 120 -22.06 8.63 8.54
CA PRO A 120 -22.49 8.36 7.16
C PRO A 120 -22.58 6.88 6.80
N VAL A 121 -21.65 6.05 7.27
CA VAL A 121 -21.66 4.61 6.96
C VAL A 121 -22.86 3.85 7.55
N ARG A 122 -23.58 4.43 8.51
CA ARG A 122 -24.75 3.83 9.13
C ARG A 122 -26.09 4.28 8.52
N GLU A 123 -26.08 4.94 7.39
CA GLU A 123 -27.32 5.40 6.70
C GLU A 123 -28.17 4.23 6.18
N VAL A 124 -27.51 3.12 5.77
CA VAL A 124 -28.17 1.88 5.36
C VAL A 124 -27.51 0.73 6.12
N ILE A 125 -28.34 -0.11 6.76
CA ILE A 125 -27.89 -1.27 7.51
C ILE A 125 -28.68 -2.48 7.03
N LEU A 126 -27.97 -3.52 6.55
CA LEU A 126 -28.53 -4.79 6.12
C LEU A 126 -28.05 -5.90 7.08
N THR A 127 -28.99 -6.72 7.57
CA THR A 127 -28.71 -7.82 8.50
C THR A 127 -29.51 -9.06 8.13
N GLY A 128 -29.15 -10.23 8.70
CA GLY A 128 -29.87 -11.47 8.48
C GLY A 128 -29.93 -11.86 7.00
N ASP A 129 -31.13 -12.15 6.49
CA ASP A 129 -31.35 -12.61 5.11
C ASP A 129 -31.10 -11.51 4.04
N ASP A 130 -30.97 -10.26 4.45
CA ASP A 130 -30.66 -9.14 3.55
C ASP A 130 -29.17 -9.04 3.23
N VAL A 131 -28.31 -9.75 3.97
CA VAL A 131 -26.87 -9.78 3.74
C VAL A 131 -26.54 -10.59 2.49
N ASP A 132 -26.14 -9.91 1.43
CA ASP A 132 -25.65 -10.54 0.21
C ASP A 132 -24.49 -9.71 -0.38
N VAL A 133 -23.26 -10.10 -0.04
CA VAL A 133 -22.03 -9.41 -0.49
C VAL A 133 -21.85 -9.44 -2.01
N ARG A 134 -22.53 -10.38 -2.70
CA ARG A 134 -22.50 -10.46 -4.17
C ARG A 134 -23.23 -9.28 -4.83
N LYS A 135 -24.06 -8.54 -4.08
CA LYS A 135 -24.70 -7.30 -4.56
C LYS A 135 -23.72 -6.13 -4.64
N LEU A 136 -22.61 -6.18 -3.90
CA LEU A 136 -21.56 -5.16 -3.93
C LEU A 136 -20.71 -5.28 -5.21
N PRO A 137 -20.09 -4.21 -5.68
CA PRO A 137 -19.26 -4.21 -6.89
C PRO A 137 -17.82 -4.72 -6.61
N ILE A 138 -17.71 -5.89 -6.01
CA ILE A 138 -16.42 -6.50 -5.66
C ILE A 138 -15.79 -7.07 -6.93
N CYS A 139 -14.52 -6.75 -7.16
CA CYS A 139 -13.79 -7.03 -8.39
C CYS A 139 -13.04 -8.35 -8.33
N TYR A 140 -12.63 -8.85 -9.50
CA TYR A 140 -11.62 -9.90 -9.63
C TYR A 140 -10.22 -9.28 -9.59
N GLN A 141 -9.23 -9.99 -9.05
CA GLN A 141 -7.87 -9.49 -8.90
C GLN A 141 -6.94 -9.97 -10.01
N SER A 142 -7.22 -11.14 -10.58
CA SER A 142 -6.46 -11.71 -11.69
C SER A 142 -7.33 -12.65 -12.55
N ASP A 143 -6.77 -13.08 -13.66
CA ASP A 143 -7.39 -14.08 -14.55
C ASP A 143 -7.40 -15.50 -13.96
N ALA A 144 -6.63 -15.74 -12.90
CA ALA A 144 -6.59 -17.01 -12.19
C ALA A 144 -7.66 -17.12 -11.08
N ASP A 145 -8.34 -16.04 -10.73
CA ASP A 145 -9.29 -16.03 -9.61
C ASP A 145 -10.64 -16.64 -10.02
N PRO A 146 -11.10 -17.70 -9.35
CA PRO A 146 -12.40 -18.30 -9.64
C PRO A 146 -13.58 -17.44 -9.15
N ASN A 147 -13.36 -16.55 -8.19
CA ASN A 147 -14.37 -15.72 -7.55
C ASN A 147 -13.87 -14.30 -7.31
N PRO A 148 -14.78 -13.32 -7.16
CA PRO A 148 -14.40 -11.97 -6.76
C PRO A 148 -13.70 -11.95 -5.40
N MET A 149 -12.73 -11.06 -5.24
CA MET A 149 -11.97 -10.88 -4.00
C MET A 149 -12.08 -9.46 -3.47
N MET A 150 -12.50 -9.33 -2.23
CA MET A 150 -12.42 -8.05 -1.51
C MET A 150 -10.97 -7.72 -1.17
N THR A 151 -10.64 -6.45 -1.35
CA THR A 151 -9.33 -5.86 -0.98
C THR A 151 -9.53 -4.69 -0.02
N CYS A 152 -10.45 -4.84 0.91
CA CYS A 152 -10.78 -3.82 1.90
C CYS A 152 -9.75 -3.76 3.02
N MET A 153 -9.77 -2.68 3.80
CA MET A 153 -9.08 -2.61 5.08
C MET A 153 -9.81 -3.51 6.08
N ASN A 154 -9.12 -4.52 6.58
CA ASN A 154 -9.67 -5.48 7.54
C ASN A 154 -9.29 -5.07 8.95
N PHE A 155 -10.29 -4.83 9.78
CA PHE A 155 -10.13 -4.45 11.19
C PHE A 155 -10.39 -5.69 12.07
N VAL A 156 -9.46 -5.97 12.95
CA VAL A 156 -9.61 -7.02 13.96
C VAL A 156 -9.13 -6.50 15.32
N LYS A 157 -9.77 -6.92 16.39
CA LYS A 157 -9.44 -6.50 17.75
C LYS A 157 -8.61 -7.57 18.44
N ASP A 158 -7.49 -7.22 19.03
CA ASP A 158 -6.72 -8.12 19.88
C ASP A 158 -7.50 -8.39 21.19
N PRO A 159 -7.82 -9.63 21.50
CA PRO A 159 -8.66 -9.94 22.67
C PRO A 159 -7.98 -9.64 24.01
N LEU A 160 -6.65 -9.58 24.06
CA LEU A 160 -5.91 -9.32 25.31
C LEU A 160 -5.70 -7.83 25.57
N THR A 161 -5.45 -7.05 24.53
CA THR A 161 -5.13 -5.63 24.67
C THR A 161 -6.30 -4.72 24.34
N GLY A 162 -7.29 -5.21 23.59
CA GLY A 162 -8.41 -4.43 23.07
C GLY A 162 -8.03 -3.52 21.91
N ARG A 163 -6.77 -3.55 21.45
CA ARG A 163 -6.28 -2.72 20.33
C ARG A 163 -6.66 -3.31 19.00
N TYR A 164 -6.81 -2.45 18.04
CA TYR A 164 -7.10 -2.86 16.67
C TYR A 164 -5.81 -3.09 15.88
N ASN A 165 -5.80 -4.18 15.13
CA ASN A 165 -4.91 -4.38 14.01
C ASN A 165 -5.69 -4.11 12.72
N VAL A 166 -5.09 -3.39 11.80
CA VAL A 166 -5.65 -3.07 10.49
C VAL A 166 -4.72 -3.59 9.41
N MET A 167 -5.28 -4.21 8.39
CA MET A 167 -4.51 -4.69 7.23
C MET A 167 -5.35 -4.64 5.97
N ASN A 168 -4.71 -4.49 4.82
CA ASN A 168 -5.31 -4.82 3.54
C ASN A 168 -5.00 -6.29 3.21
N ALA A 169 -6.03 -7.12 3.22
CA ALA A 169 -5.90 -8.54 2.89
C ALA A 169 -7.03 -8.98 1.97
N LEU A 170 -6.73 -9.99 1.17
CA LEU A 170 -7.68 -10.57 0.23
C LEU A 170 -8.71 -11.42 0.98
N THR A 171 -9.98 -11.30 0.57
CA THR A 171 -11.06 -12.15 1.04
C THR A 171 -11.88 -12.61 -0.16
N THR A 172 -11.80 -13.89 -0.45
CA THR A 172 -12.53 -14.52 -1.57
C THR A 172 -13.99 -14.75 -1.19
N LEU A 173 -14.91 -14.38 -2.04
CA LEU A 173 -16.34 -14.61 -1.84
C LEU A 173 -16.71 -16.01 -2.34
N THR A 174 -17.42 -16.78 -1.51
CA THR A 174 -17.89 -18.14 -1.87
C THR A 174 -19.41 -18.26 -1.87
N GLY A 175 -20.08 -17.30 -1.27
CA GLY A 175 -21.53 -17.29 -1.15
C GLY A 175 -22.10 -15.87 -0.95
N PRO A 176 -23.41 -15.77 -0.73
CA PRO A 176 -24.04 -14.47 -0.46
C PRO A 176 -23.55 -13.83 0.85
N ASN A 177 -23.26 -14.65 1.83
CA ASN A 177 -22.82 -14.25 3.17
C ASN A 177 -21.61 -15.07 3.66
N GLU A 178 -20.81 -15.61 2.76
CA GLU A 178 -19.68 -16.48 3.08
C GLU A 178 -18.46 -16.15 2.23
N GLY A 179 -17.28 -16.41 2.79
CA GLY A 179 -16.00 -16.24 2.12
C GLY A 179 -14.84 -16.90 2.85
N PHE A 180 -13.64 -16.73 2.30
CA PHE A 180 -12.36 -17.07 2.93
C PHE A 180 -11.54 -15.81 3.09
N SER A 181 -10.94 -15.63 4.25
CA SER A 181 -10.13 -14.44 4.51
C SER A 181 -8.66 -14.81 4.66
N LEU A 182 -7.78 -14.17 3.91
CA LEU A 182 -6.32 -14.23 4.13
C LEU A 182 -6.00 -13.52 5.44
N PHE A 183 -6.21 -14.21 6.55
CA PHE A 183 -6.12 -13.65 7.89
C PHE A 183 -4.87 -14.11 8.64
N ILE A 184 -4.49 -15.39 8.53
CA ILE A 184 -3.35 -15.93 9.27
C ILE A 184 -2.05 -15.50 8.60
N SER A 185 -1.58 -14.31 8.96
CA SER A 185 -0.31 -13.75 8.52
C SER A 185 0.24 -12.80 9.59
N ARG A 186 1.54 -12.81 9.83
CA ARG A 186 2.22 -11.87 10.75
C ARG A 186 1.46 -11.65 12.07
N ASP A 187 1.04 -10.43 12.34
CA ASP A 187 0.43 -9.97 13.58
C ASP A 187 -0.96 -10.56 13.79
N THR A 188 -1.72 -10.70 12.71
CA THR A 188 -3.03 -11.36 12.78
C THR A 188 -2.94 -12.84 13.08
N ALA A 189 -1.83 -13.52 12.74
CA ALA A 189 -1.61 -14.89 13.19
C ALA A 189 -1.44 -14.97 14.71
N VAL A 190 -0.80 -13.97 15.33
CA VAL A 190 -0.70 -13.89 16.80
C VAL A 190 -2.06 -13.63 17.42
N ILE A 191 -2.83 -12.70 16.86
CA ILE A 191 -4.20 -12.41 17.31
C ILE A 191 -5.08 -13.65 17.18
N PHE A 192 -5.01 -14.36 16.04
CA PHE A 192 -5.75 -15.60 15.84
C PHE A 192 -5.41 -16.63 16.91
N GLN A 193 -4.13 -16.85 17.18
CA GLN A 193 -3.69 -17.79 18.20
C GLN A 193 -4.19 -17.42 19.60
N ARG A 194 -4.22 -16.14 19.96
CA ARG A 194 -4.78 -15.65 21.23
C ARG A 194 -6.25 -16.00 21.38
N TYR A 195 -7.06 -15.82 20.34
CA TYR A 195 -8.46 -16.22 20.33
C TYR A 195 -8.63 -17.74 20.49
N VAL A 196 -7.81 -18.53 19.78
CA VAL A 196 -7.80 -20.00 19.91
C VAL A 196 -7.50 -20.44 21.35
N GLU A 197 -6.48 -19.85 21.97
CA GLU A 197 -6.09 -20.14 23.37
C GLU A 197 -7.17 -19.77 24.38
N MET A 198 -7.99 -18.76 24.08
CA MET A 198 -9.15 -18.37 24.86
C MET A 198 -10.39 -19.29 24.66
N GLY A 199 -10.31 -20.23 23.70
CA GLY A 199 -11.41 -21.12 23.34
C GLY A 199 -12.52 -20.46 22.55
N VAL A 200 -12.23 -19.33 21.90
CA VAL A 200 -13.19 -18.61 21.05
C VAL A 200 -13.27 -19.32 19.69
N THR A 201 -14.49 -19.54 19.21
CA THR A 201 -14.75 -20.22 17.93
C THR A 201 -15.07 -19.29 16.79
N GLU A 202 -15.45 -18.05 17.08
CA GLU A 202 -15.83 -17.03 16.10
C GLU A 202 -15.12 -15.72 16.42
N ILE A 203 -14.26 -15.24 15.51
CA ILE A 203 -13.48 -14.01 15.70
C ILE A 203 -14.15 -12.86 14.96
N PRO A 204 -14.55 -11.77 15.65
CA PRO A 204 -15.11 -10.60 15.00
C PRO A 204 -14.10 -9.92 14.05
N ILE A 205 -14.57 -9.58 12.84
CA ILE A 205 -13.80 -8.85 11.83
C ILE A 205 -14.71 -7.87 11.11
N ALA A 206 -14.19 -6.68 10.76
CA ALA A 206 -14.89 -5.72 9.93
C ALA A 206 -14.04 -5.38 8.70
N TYR A 207 -14.67 -5.46 7.54
CA TYR A 207 -14.08 -5.10 6.25
C TYR A 207 -14.57 -3.72 5.86
N VAL A 208 -13.66 -2.77 5.76
CA VAL A 208 -13.97 -1.35 5.56
C VAL A 208 -13.47 -0.89 4.21
N ALA A 209 -14.37 -0.43 3.35
CA ALA A 209 -14.07 0.07 2.03
C ALA A 209 -14.46 1.55 1.87
N GLY A 210 -13.72 2.28 1.03
CA GLY A 210 -14.05 3.65 0.69
C GLY A 210 -13.69 4.67 1.78
N LEU A 211 -12.50 4.54 2.34
CA LEU A 211 -11.88 5.55 3.19
C LEU A 211 -10.99 6.49 2.34
N PRO A 212 -10.70 7.71 2.82
CA PRO A 212 -9.69 8.55 2.19
C PRO A 212 -8.33 7.85 2.12
N PRO A 213 -7.51 8.09 1.07
CA PRO A 213 -6.27 7.36 0.85
C PRO A 213 -5.28 7.43 2.03
N ALA A 214 -5.31 8.49 2.82
CA ALA A 214 -4.45 8.64 3.99
C ALA A 214 -4.70 7.56 5.07
N PHE A 215 -5.93 7.06 5.20
CA PHE A 215 -6.24 5.92 6.09
C PHE A 215 -5.56 4.64 5.60
N GLU A 216 -5.56 4.42 4.27
CA GLU A 216 -4.94 3.24 3.68
C GLU A 216 -3.43 3.23 3.90
N ILE A 217 -2.77 4.40 3.87
CA ILE A 217 -1.35 4.53 4.20
C ILE A 217 -1.08 4.03 5.63
N MET A 218 -1.88 4.46 6.60
CA MET A 218 -1.70 4.03 7.99
C MET A 218 -2.17 2.60 8.24
N GLY A 219 -3.25 2.17 7.60
CA GLY A 219 -3.80 0.82 7.73
C GLY A 219 -2.91 -0.29 7.17
N ASN A 220 -1.81 0.07 6.50
CA ASN A 220 -0.76 -0.85 6.07
C ASN A 220 0.53 -0.70 6.90
N TYR A 221 0.45 -0.03 8.05
CA TYR A 221 1.58 0.11 8.94
C TYR A 221 1.94 -1.26 9.54
N ALA A 222 3.15 -1.72 9.28
CA ALA A 222 3.72 -2.91 9.91
C ALA A 222 4.80 -2.45 10.90
N GLY A 223 4.37 -1.77 11.95
CA GLY A 223 5.27 -1.18 12.96
C GLY A 223 5.73 -2.17 14.01
N ILE A 224 6.82 -1.82 14.68
CA ILE A 224 7.49 -2.64 15.70
C ILE A 224 6.80 -2.47 17.09
N HIS A 225 5.72 -1.71 17.19
CA HIS A 225 5.18 -1.22 18.47
C HIS A 225 3.79 -1.76 18.83
N MET A 226 3.42 -2.96 18.36
CA MET A 226 2.12 -3.59 18.65
C MET A 226 1.75 -3.66 20.15
N ASP A 227 2.76 -3.73 21.02
CA ASP A 227 2.51 -3.76 22.47
C ASP A 227 2.20 -2.36 23.05
N SER A 228 2.45 -1.29 22.28
CA SER A 228 2.28 0.09 22.76
C SER A 228 1.00 0.75 22.24
N TRP A 229 0.62 0.52 20.97
CA TRP A 229 -0.58 1.07 20.33
C TRP A 229 -0.97 0.24 19.10
N GLY A 230 -2.23 0.35 18.65
CA GLY A 230 -2.73 -0.24 17.41
C GLY A 230 -2.75 0.77 16.27
N GLU A 231 -2.98 0.32 15.04
CA GLU A 231 -3.02 1.21 13.87
C GLU A 231 -4.09 2.29 13.99
N THR A 232 -5.24 1.96 14.59
CA THR A 232 -6.33 2.95 14.79
C THR A 232 -5.94 4.08 15.73
N ASP A 233 -5.04 3.83 16.68
CA ASP A 233 -4.56 4.86 17.60
C ASP A 233 -3.76 5.95 16.87
N MET A 234 -3.16 5.61 15.73
CA MET A 234 -2.35 6.51 14.91
C MET A 234 -3.14 7.23 13.82
N PHE A 235 -4.38 6.84 13.53
CA PHE A 235 -5.16 7.47 12.46
C PHE A 235 -5.28 8.99 12.66
N GLY A 236 -5.67 9.43 13.84
CA GLY A 236 -5.77 10.86 14.15
C GLY A 236 -4.44 11.60 14.01
N THR A 237 -3.33 10.94 14.36
CA THR A 237 -1.98 11.50 14.27
C THR A 237 -1.53 11.67 12.81
N ILE A 238 -1.74 10.64 11.97
CA ILE A 238 -1.37 10.69 10.55
C ILE A 238 -2.26 11.65 9.77
N LEU A 239 -3.54 11.69 10.08
CA LEU A 239 -4.51 12.57 9.44
C LEU A 239 -4.47 14.02 9.97
N ASP A 240 -3.75 14.23 11.09
CA ASP A 240 -3.67 15.51 11.82
C ASP A 240 -5.05 16.10 12.16
N ARG A 241 -6.01 15.23 12.47
CA ARG A 241 -7.38 15.56 12.90
C ARG A 241 -7.98 14.48 13.77
N ASP A 242 -9.09 14.78 14.44
CA ASP A 242 -9.89 13.78 15.11
C ASP A 242 -10.54 12.83 14.08
N VAL A 243 -10.59 11.55 14.42
CA VAL A 243 -11.20 10.50 13.60
C VAL A 243 -12.37 9.89 14.39
N GLU A 244 -13.55 9.99 13.80
CA GLU A 244 -14.78 9.48 14.42
C GLU A 244 -14.98 8.00 14.07
N PHE A 245 -15.29 7.19 15.10
CA PHE A 245 -15.65 5.79 14.95
C PHE A 245 -17.09 5.56 15.43
N VAL A 246 -17.82 4.72 14.69
CA VAL A 246 -19.19 4.28 15.02
C VAL A 246 -19.21 2.81 15.41
N PRO A 247 -20.15 2.36 16.26
CA PRO A 247 -20.30 0.95 16.58
C PRO A 247 -20.75 0.17 15.33
N CYS A 248 -20.23 -1.04 15.20
CA CYS A 248 -20.76 -2.08 14.33
C CYS A 248 -22.18 -2.48 14.77
N GLU A 249 -22.92 -3.15 13.90
CA GLU A 249 -24.31 -3.55 14.18
C GLU A 249 -24.40 -4.92 14.87
N THR A 250 -23.58 -5.87 14.44
CA THR A 250 -23.68 -7.28 14.87
C THR A 250 -22.47 -7.80 15.64
N ILE A 251 -21.36 -7.04 15.66
CA ILE A 251 -20.10 -7.41 16.32
C ILE A 251 -19.66 -6.33 17.31
N ASP A 252 -18.96 -6.71 18.39
CA ASP A 252 -18.43 -5.77 19.39
C ASP A 252 -17.16 -5.08 18.91
N MET A 253 -17.33 -4.25 17.87
CA MET A 253 -16.26 -3.45 17.27
C MET A 253 -16.75 -2.05 16.91
N THR A 254 -15.80 -1.15 16.68
CA THR A 254 -16.06 0.17 16.10
C THR A 254 -15.25 0.36 14.84
N VAL A 255 -15.77 1.13 13.89
CA VAL A 255 -15.19 1.36 12.57
C VAL A 255 -15.28 2.84 12.19
N PRO A 256 -14.44 3.34 11.25
CA PRO A 256 -14.52 4.73 10.82
C PRO A 256 -15.91 5.13 10.34
N ALA A 257 -16.46 6.18 10.92
CA ALA A 257 -17.77 6.73 10.59
C ALA A 257 -17.88 7.23 9.14
N GLU A 258 -16.75 7.59 8.57
CA GLU A 258 -16.61 8.22 7.24
C GLU A 258 -16.50 7.19 6.09
N ALA A 259 -16.45 5.90 6.40
CA ALA A 259 -16.39 4.85 5.40
C ALA A 259 -17.59 4.86 4.45
N GLU A 260 -17.40 4.39 3.24
CA GLU A 260 -18.49 4.22 2.27
C GLU A 260 -19.26 2.92 2.50
N ILE A 261 -18.54 1.82 2.78
CA ILE A 261 -19.10 0.48 2.99
C ILE A 261 -18.32 -0.21 4.11
N VAL A 262 -19.05 -0.85 5.02
CA VAL A 262 -18.51 -1.76 6.04
C VAL A 262 -19.26 -3.08 5.96
N ILE A 263 -18.52 -4.18 5.93
CA ILE A 263 -19.05 -5.55 5.97
C ILE A 263 -18.57 -6.16 7.28
N GLU A 264 -19.51 -6.58 8.12
CA GLU A 264 -19.20 -7.25 9.39
C GLU A 264 -19.18 -8.75 9.20
N GLY A 265 -18.29 -9.43 9.90
CA GLY A 265 -18.19 -10.88 9.79
C GLY A 265 -17.62 -11.54 11.04
N LEU A 266 -17.73 -12.86 11.03
CA LEU A 266 -17.21 -13.76 12.06
C LEU A 266 -16.33 -14.80 11.38
N LEU A 267 -15.00 -14.72 11.61
CA LEU A 267 -14.06 -15.74 11.15
C LEU A 267 -14.27 -17.02 11.96
N GLN A 268 -14.36 -18.15 11.29
CA GLN A 268 -14.64 -19.46 11.90
C GLN A 268 -13.34 -20.17 12.24
N VAL A 269 -13.02 -20.30 13.52
CA VAL A 269 -11.76 -20.93 13.97
C VAL A 269 -11.69 -22.42 13.62
N GLY A 270 -12.83 -23.10 13.63
CA GLY A 270 -12.92 -24.54 13.36
C GLY A 270 -13.16 -24.90 11.90
N ASP A 271 -13.32 -23.92 11.02
CA ASP A 271 -13.60 -24.10 9.60
C ASP A 271 -12.52 -23.42 8.77
N MET A 272 -11.53 -24.20 8.37
CA MET A 272 -10.29 -23.74 7.76
C MET A 272 -10.12 -24.37 6.39
N GLU A 273 -9.81 -23.55 5.39
CA GLU A 273 -9.63 -23.99 4.02
C GLU A 273 -8.25 -23.60 3.46
N MET A 274 -7.70 -24.47 2.62
CA MET A 274 -6.53 -24.16 1.80
C MET A 274 -7.00 -23.35 0.59
N MET A 275 -6.86 -22.04 0.67
CA MET A 275 -7.20 -21.16 -0.46
C MET A 275 -5.94 -20.62 -1.13
N ASP A 276 -6.00 -20.43 -2.41
CA ASP A 276 -4.99 -19.66 -3.12
C ASP A 276 -5.05 -18.20 -2.69
N CYS A 277 -3.88 -17.64 -2.39
CA CYS A 277 -3.77 -16.27 -1.89
C CYS A 277 -3.93 -15.20 -3.00
N GLY A 278 -4.22 -15.62 -4.24
CA GLY A 278 -4.29 -14.73 -5.38
C GLY A 278 -2.93 -14.12 -5.75
N PRO A 279 -2.90 -13.05 -6.55
CA PRO A 279 -1.67 -12.36 -6.89
C PRO A 279 -1.12 -11.60 -5.68
N ASN A 280 0.19 -11.66 -5.52
CA ASN A 280 0.90 -10.96 -4.46
C ASN A 280 1.57 -9.67 -4.96
N PRO A 281 2.17 -8.86 -4.08
CA PRO A 281 2.88 -7.66 -4.49
C PRO A 281 4.03 -7.88 -5.49
N GLN A 282 4.52 -9.11 -5.64
CA GLN A 282 5.51 -9.49 -6.65
C GLN A 282 4.87 -9.80 -8.01
N MET A 283 3.55 -9.69 -8.13
CA MET A 283 2.77 -10.03 -9.34
C MET A 283 2.81 -11.52 -9.73
N TYR A 284 3.08 -12.38 -8.75
CA TYR A 284 3.03 -13.83 -8.94
C TYR A 284 1.78 -14.39 -8.26
N HIS A 285 1.18 -15.42 -8.86
CA HIS A 285 0.17 -16.22 -8.19
C HIS A 285 0.85 -17.15 -7.18
N ILE A 286 0.46 -17.07 -5.91
CA ILE A 286 1.02 -17.90 -4.84
C ILE A 286 -0.06 -18.84 -4.32
N PRO A 287 0.19 -20.17 -4.38
CA PRO A 287 -0.70 -21.13 -3.74
C PRO A 287 -0.75 -20.90 -2.22
N ALA A 288 -1.83 -21.30 -1.60
CA ALA A 288 -1.99 -21.25 -0.16
C ALA A 288 -0.85 -21.96 0.56
N MET A 289 -0.28 -21.29 1.56
CA MET A 289 0.80 -21.84 2.37
C MET A 289 0.27 -22.48 3.66
N VAL A 290 -0.84 -21.97 4.16
CA VAL A 290 -1.53 -22.45 5.36
C VAL A 290 -3.04 -22.37 5.16
N PRO A 291 -3.82 -23.24 5.86
CA PRO A 291 -5.26 -23.07 5.89
C PRO A 291 -5.64 -21.68 6.40
N GLN A 292 -6.67 -21.09 5.82
CA GLN A 292 -7.22 -19.80 6.19
C GLN A 292 -8.65 -19.99 6.72
N PRO A 293 -9.10 -19.16 7.67
CA PRO A 293 -10.44 -19.28 8.22
C PRO A 293 -11.49 -18.87 7.19
N THR A 294 -12.60 -19.61 7.17
CA THR A 294 -13.83 -19.13 6.53
C THR A 294 -14.40 -17.95 7.32
N VAL A 295 -15.21 -17.15 6.67
CA VAL A 295 -15.91 -16.02 7.29
C VAL A 295 -17.38 -16.07 6.96
N LYS A 296 -18.23 -15.81 7.97
CA LYS A 296 -19.67 -15.57 7.79
C LYS A 296 -19.94 -14.08 7.93
N PHE A 297 -20.49 -13.46 6.89
CA PHE A 297 -20.85 -12.05 6.92
C PHE A 297 -22.20 -11.90 7.64
N THR A 298 -22.27 -10.97 8.58
CA THR A 298 -23.42 -10.81 9.51
C THR A 298 -24.17 -9.50 9.29
N ALA A 299 -23.51 -8.47 8.78
CA ALA A 299 -24.13 -7.19 8.41
C ALA A 299 -23.38 -6.49 7.30
N ILE A 300 -24.08 -5.59 6.59
CA ILE A 300 -23.51 -4.61 5.67
C ILE A 300 -24.04 -3.25 6.10
N MET A 301 -23.13 -2.33 6.42
CA MET A 301 -23.42 -0.92 6.63
C MET A 301 -22.89 -0.12 5.47
N MET A 302 -23.62 0.88 4.97
CA MET A 302 -23.13 1.70 3.87
C MET A 302 -23.84 3.06 3.80
N ARG A 303 -23.21 4.00 3.12
CA ARG A 303 -23.83 5.27 2.74
C ARG A 303 -25.02 5.01 1.81
N LYS A 304 -26.04 5.85 1.91
CA LYS A 304 -27.29 5.69 1.12
C LYS A 304 -27.09 6.06 -0.34
N ASP A 305 -26.39 7.16 -0.59
CA ASP A 305 -26.28 7.74 -1.94
C ASP A 305 -25.06 7.23 -2.65
N ARG A 306 -25.26 6.30 -3.60
CA ARG A 306 -24.23 5.75 -4.49
C ARG A 306 -22.93 5.43 -3.78
N PRO A 307 -22.92 4.48 -2.83
CA PRO A 307 -21.71 4.14 -2.08
C PRO A 307 -20.55 3.75 -3.02
N ILE A 308 -19.35 4.13 -2.62
CA ILE A 308 -18.14 3.95 -3.42
C ILE A 308 -17.38 2.74 -2.88
N TYR A 309 -17.23 1.71 -3.69
CA TYR A 309 -16.31 0.62 -3.38
C TYR A 309 -14.89 1.02 -3.81
N ARG A 310 -13.97 1.04 -2.86
CA ARG A 310 -12.55 1.23 -3.13
C ARG A 310 -11.95 -0.12 -3.51
N ALA A 311 -11.68 -0.33 -4.79
CA ALA A 311 -10.96 -1.49 -5.28
C ALA A 311 -9.44 -1.22 -5.19
N VAL A 312 -8.72 -2.11 -4.53
CA VAL A 312 -7.25 -2.11 -4.53
C VAL A 312 -6.82 -3.29 -5.36
N GLN A 313 -6.61 -3.07 -6.65
CA GLN A 313 -6.19 -4.12 -7.55
C GLN A 313 -4.76 -4.57 -7.22
N THR A 314 -4.49 -5.86 -7.38
CA THR A 314 -3.21 -6.44 -6.99
C THR A 314 -2.20 -6.54 -8.13
N VAL A 315 -2.65 -6.47 -9.38
CA VAL A 315 -1.81 -6.58 -10.57
C VAL A 315 -2.30 -5.62 -11.67
N PRO A 316 -1.40 -5.08 -12.51
CA PRO A 316 0.06 -5.16 -12.48
C PRO A 316 0.69 -4.21 -11.43
N GLU A 317 1.22 -3.07 -11.77
CA GLU A 317 1.71 -2.06 -10.83
C GLU A 317 0.55 -1.16 -10.39
N THR A 318 0.14 -1.31 -9.14
CA THR A 318 -1.04 -0.65 -8.56
C THR A 318 -0.74 -0.16 -7.14
N ASP A 319 -1.76 0.39 -6.50
CA ASP A 319 -1.69 0.80 -5.09
C ASP A 319 -1.26 -0.33 -4.15
N HIS A 320 -1.58 -1.58 -4.47
CA HIS A 320 -1.22 -2.74 -3.65
C HIS A 320 0.29 -2.95 -3.51
N GLN A 321 1.09 -2.58 -4.52
CA GLN A 321 2.55 -2.68 -4.42
C GLN A 321 3.16 -1.60 -3.53
N VAL A 322 2.54 -0.43 -3.43
CA VAL A 322 3.09 0.71 -2.69
C VAL A 322 2.56 0.84 -1.27
N LEU A 323 1.27 0.62 -1.06
CA LEU A 323 0.62 0.81 0.26
C LEU A 323 1.35 0.15 1.42
N PRO A 324 1.76 -1.15 1.35
CA PRO A 324 2.43 -1.81 2.47
C PRO A 324 3.84 -1.26 2.77
N ARG A 325 4.34 -0.35 1.96
CA ARG A 325 5.72 0.14 2.03
C ARG A 325 5.85 1.60 2.46
N LEU A 326 4.81 2.42 2.32
CA LEU A 326 4.90 3.85 2.57
C LEU A 326 5.36 4.20 3.99
N CYS A 327 4.78 3.56 5.00
CA CYS A 327 5.24 3.75 6.38
C CYS A 327 6.65 3.18 6.60
N HIS A 328 7.03 2.10 5.91
CA HIS A 328 8.39 1.57 5.97
C HIS A 328 9.41 2.56 5.41
N GLU A 329 9.11 3.20 4.27
CA GLU A 329 9.97 4.24 3.68
C GLU A 329 10.22 5.38 4.68
N ALA A 330 9.17 5.85 5.35
CA ALA A 330 9.25 6.91 6.34
C ALA A 330 10.06 6.52 7.60
N ILE A 331 9.90 5.30 8.08
CA ILE A 331 10.68 4.79 9.21
C ILE A 331 12.16 4.60 8.82
N LEU A 332 12.42 4.08 7.62
CA LEU A 332 13.78 3.91 7.11
C LEU A 332 14.45 5.27 6.88
N TYR A 333 13.72 6.25 6.33
CA TYR A 333 14.19 7.62 6.21
C TYR A 333 14.69 8.16 7.56
N THR A 334 13.87 8.01 8.61
CA THR A 334 14.24 8.47 9.96
C THR A 334 15.50 7.77 10.47
N ARG A 335 15.56 6.45 10.40
CA ARG A 335 16.70 5.66 10.92
C ARG A 335 18.00 5.97 10.18
N LEU A 336 17.95 6.06 8.87
CA LEU A 336 19.11 6.42 8.05
C LEU A 336 19.60 7.83 8.36
N SER A 337 18.68 8.78 8.52
CA SER A 337 19.05 10.14 8.92
C SER A 337 19.70 10.19 10.32
N GLU A 338 19.20 9.41 11.27
CA GLU A 338 19.80 9.26 12.61
C GLU A 338 21.20 8.62 12.58
N MET A 339 21.50 7.81 11.56
CA MET A 339 22.84 7.27 11.30
C MET A 339 23.79 8.29 10.64
N GLY A 340 23.32 9.49 10.32
CA GLY A 340 24.10 10.55 9.68
C GLY A 340 24.15 10.46 8.14
N VAL A 341 23.25 9.70 7.53
CA VAL A 341 23.05 9.69 6.08
C VAL A 341 22.24 10.91 5.68
N ASP A 342 22.68 11.66 4.69
CA ASP A 342 21.89 12.75 4.10
C ASP A 342 20.90 12.16 3.08
N VAL A 343 19.75 11.71 3.60
CA VAL A 343 18.73 11.01 2.83
C VAL A 343 17.90 11.99 2.03
N LYS A 344 17.86 11.83 0.71
CA LYS A 344 16.93 12.54 -0.17
C LYS A 344 15.59 11.82 -0.24
N ASP A 345 15.60 10.52 -0.57
CA ASP A 345 14.39 9.68 -0.61
C ASP A 345 14.71 8.21 -0.29
N VAL A 346 13.69 7.48 0.13
CA VAL A 346 13.69 6.01 0.27
C VAL A 346 12.47 5.48 -0.47
N ARG A 347 12.65 4.49 -1.33
CA ARG A 347 11.58 3.98 -2.17
C ARG A 347 11.58 2.45 -2.24
N PHE A 348 10.39 1.86 -2.14
CA PHE A 348 10.13 0.49 -2.59
C PHE A 348 9.36 0.56 -3.91
N PRO A 349 10.04 0.61 -5.05
CA PRO A 349 9.40 0.87 -6.31
C PRO A 349 8.53 -0.31 -6.76
N PRO A 350 7.34 -0.06 -7.34
CA PRO A 350 6.45 -1.11 -7.86
C PRO A 350 7.15 -2.03 -8.87
N TRP A 351 7.93 -1.45 -9.79
CA TRP A 351 8.70 -2.21 -10.79
C TRP A 351 9.74 -3.17 -10.18
N GLY A 352 10.09 -3.02 -8.92
CA GLY A 352 10.92 -3.95 -8.15
C GLY A 352 10.13 -5.07 -7.48
N GLY A 353 8.81 -5.18 -7.73
CA GLY A 353 7.93 -6.20 -7.16
C GLY A 353 7.92 -6.19 -5.63
N ALA A 354 8.05 -5.02 -5.01
CA ALA A 354 8.20 -4.83 -3.56
C ALA A 354 9.39 -5.61 -2.93
N MET A 355 10.33 -6.10 -3.76
CA MET A 355 11.50 -6.88 -3.33
C MET A 355 12.79 -6.07 -3.35
N SER A 356 12.76 -4.85 -3.83
CA SER A 356 13.88 -3.91 -3.83
C SER A 356 13.57 -2.66 -3.01
N CYS A 357 14.60 -2.13 -2.35
CA CYS A 357 14.58 -0.84 -1.66
C CYS A 357 15.66 0.05 -2.28
N ILE A 358 15.28 1.24 -2.71
CA ILE A 358 16.21 2.22 -3.27
C ILE A 358 16.40 3.33 -2.23
N LEU A 359 17.66 3.62 -1.91
CA LEU A 359 18.08 4.75 -1.08
C LEU A 359 18.69 5.82 -1.98
N GLN A 360 18.09 7.00 -2.02
CA GLN A 360 18.66 8.15 -2.70
C GLN A 360 19.28 9.11 -1.67
N VAL A 361 20.52 9.53 -1.91
CA VAL A 361 21.26 10.40 -1.00
C VAL A 361 21.67 11.70 -1.67
N ASN A 362 21.75 12.78 -0.87
CA ASN A 362 22.29 14.07 -1.31
C ASN A 362 23.82 14.04 -1.22
N GLY A 363 24.46 14.67 -2.19
CA GLY A 363 25.92 14.81 -2.25
C GLY A 363 26.66 13.48 -2.26
N ALA A 364 27.96 13.53 -2.02
CA ALA A 364 28.83 12.37 -1.93
C ALA A 364 28.92 11.89 -0.48
N PRO A 365 28.44 10.67 -0.15
CA PRO A 365 28.49 10.16 1.22
C PRO A 365 29.93 9.95 1.67
N ARG A 366 30.16 10.09 2.99
CA ARG A 366 31.47 9.79 3.59
C ARG A 366 31.79 8.29 3.45
N GLU A 367 33.07 7.99 3.30
CA GLU A 367 33.57 6.63 3.23
C GLU A 367 33.03 5.77 4.39
N GLY A 368 32.56 4.56 4.12
CA GLY A 368 31.99 3.61 5.09
C GLY A 368 30.53 3.85 5.48
N VAL A 369 30.01 5.07 5.40
CA VAL A 369 28.61 5.39 5.81
C VAL A 369 27.60 4.61 4.94
N MET A 370 27.86 4.50 3.64
CA MET A 370 26.95 3.74 2.75
C MET A 370 26.96 2.23 3.05
N GLY A 371 28.10 1.68 3.45
CA GLY A 371 28.17 0.29 3.89
C GLY A 371 27.27 0.02 5.09
N ASP A 372 27.32 0.88 6.12
CA ASP A 372 26.46 0.77 7.30
C ASP A 372 24.99 0.95 6.95
N ALA A 373 24.65 1.94 6.11
CA ALA A 373 23.29 2.19 5.64
C ALA A 373 22.71 0.99 4.88
N LEU A 374 23.47 0.44 3.94
CA LEU A 374 23.06 -0.72 3.15
C LEU A 374 22.92 -1.99 4.01
N MET A 375 23.82 -2.21 4.99
CA MET A 375 23.69 -3.30 5.95
C MET A 375 22.41 -3.14 6.79
N MET A 376 22.08 -1.93 7.25
CA MET A 376 20.85 -1.67 7.98
C MET A 376 19.62 -1.98 7.11
N LEU A 377 19.59 -1.54 5.85
CA LEU A 377 18.50 -1.82 4.93
C LEU A 377 18.28 -3.31 4.68
N MET A 378 19.36 -4.11 4.64
CA MET A 378 19.26 -5.56 4.44
C MET A 378 18.83 -6.34 5.68
N THR A 379 19.14 -5.84 6.87
CA THR A 379 18.90 -6.56 8.14
C THR A 379 17.64 -6.11 8.88
N THR A 380 17.08 -4.97 8.51
CA THR A 380 15.87 -4.46 9.16
C THR A 380 14.66 -5.37 8.88
N PRO A 381 13.80 -5.63 9.89
CA PRO A 381 12.53 -6.34 9.68
C PRO A 381 11.58 -5.64 8.72
N LEU A 382 11.73 -4.33 8.52
CA LEU A 382 10.91 -3.53 7.61
C LEU A 382 11.18 -3.86 6.13
N ASN A 383 12.36 -4.39 5.81
CA ASN A 383 12.74 -4.77 4.46
C ASN A 383 12.80 -6.30 4.32
N ASN A 384 11.67 -6.90 3.92
CA ASN A 384 11.63 -8.32 3.55
C ASN A 384 12.17 -8.58 2.14
N GLY A 385 12.49 -7.51 1.40
CA GLY A 385 13.11 -7.58 0.08
C GLY A 385 14.51 -8.16 0.13
N LYS A 386 15.05 -8.43 -1.03
CA LYS A 386 16.38 -9.06 -1.18
C LYS A 386 17.39 -8.18 -1.92
N LEU A 387 16.96 -7.01 -2.41
CA LEU A 387 17.83 -6.06 -3.08
C LEU A 387 17.73 -4.69 -2.40
N ALA A 388 18.87 -4.09 -2.08
CA ALA A 388 18.97 -2.70 -1.67
C ALA A 388 19.95 -1.99 -2.60
N VAL A 389 19.60 -0.81 -3.11
CA VAL A 389 20.46 -0.03 -3.99
C VAL A 389 20.55 1.39 -3.47
N ALA A 390 21.78 1.90 -3.30
CA ALA A 390 22.01 3.32 -3.03
C ALA A 390 22.37 4.06 -4.32
N ILE A 391 21.76 5.21 -4.54
CA ILE A 391 21.98 6.09 -5.71
C ILE A 391 22.19 7.54 -5.28
N SER A 392 22.86 8.34 -6.09
CA SER A 392 23.03 9.77 -5.90
C SER A 392 21.78 10.54 -6.32
N GLU A 393 21.67 11.79 -5.87
CA GLU A 393 20.52 12.69 -6.08
C GLU A 393 20.22 13.02 -7.55
N ASP A 394 21.18 12.87 -8.44
CA ASP A 394 21.06 13.11 -9.88
C ASP A 394 20.37 11.97 -10.65
N THR A 395 20.12 10.84 -9.99
CA THR A 395 19.46 9.66 -10.58
C THR A 395 17.96 9.71 -10.31
N ASP A 396 17.14 9.60 -11.33
CA ASP A 396 15.69 9.49 -11.14
C ASP A 396 15.34 8.14 -10.46
N ILE A 397 14.86 8.22 -9.21
CA ILE A 397 14.54 7.04 -8.39
C ILE A 397 13.33 6.25 -8.90
N ASP A 398 12.45 6.90 -9.67
CA ASP A 398 11.24 6.27 -10.23
C ASP A 398 11.48 5.67 -11.62
N ASP A 399 12.62 5.96 -12.27
CA ASP A 399 13.00 5.39 -13.55
C ASP A 399 13.92 4.18 -13.38
N PRO A 400 13.43 2.93 -13.63
CA PRO A 400 14.24 1.71 -13.55
C PRO A 400 15.45 1.74 -14.47
N GLY A 401 15.35 2.43 -15.62
CA GLY A 401 16.45 2.60 -16.56
C GLY A 401 17.56 3.49 -15.99
N ALA A 402 17.19 4.58 -15.31
CA ALA A 402 18.15 5.46 -14.64
C ALA A 402 18.85 4.76 -13.47
N VAL A 403 18.11 4.02 -12.66
CA VAL A 403 18.66 3.22 -11.55
C VAL A 403 19.62 2.14 -12.07
N TYR A 404 19.21 1.40 -13.12
CA TYR A 404 20.08 0.40 -13.72
C TYR A 404 21.34 1.01 -14.35
N HIS A 405 21.21 2.17 -15.01
CA HIS A 405 22.34 2.89 -15.55
C HIS A 405 23.33 3.28 -14.45
N ALA A 406 22.87 3.81 -13.32
CA ALA A 406 23.72 4.13 -12.18
C ALA A 406 24.47 2.88 -11.64
N ILE A 407 23.79 1.73 -11.51
CA ILE A 407 24.41 0.47 -11.12
C ILE A 407 25.51 0.09 -12.12
N ALA A 408 25.22 0.13 -13.40
CA ALA A 408 26.13 -0.35 -14.44
C ALA A 408 27.39 0.54 -14.62
N THR A 409 27.28 1.86 -14.30
CA THR A 409 28.33 2.85 -14.58
C THR A 409 29.10 3.33 -13.36
N ARG A 410 28.53 3.19 -12.15
CA ARG A 410 29.08 3.77 -10.91
C ARG A 410 29.50 2.71 -9.87
N CYS A 411 28.97 1.48 -9.97
CA CYS A 411 29.31 0.39 -9.06
C CYS A 411 30.57 -0.35 -9.51
N ASN A 412 31.57 -0.46 -8.62
CA ASN A 412 32.63 -1.41 -8.76
C ASN A 412 32.23 -2.72 -8.04
N PRO A 413 31.87 -3.79 -8.75
CA PRO A 413 31.28 -4.99 -8.10
C PRO A 413 32.18 -5.65 -7.04
N ALA A 414 33.48 -5.42 -7.11
CA ALA A 414 34.43 -5.98 -6.14
C ALA A 414 34.43 -5.27 -4.78
N GLU A 415 33.99 -4.01 -4.75
CA GLU A 415 34.03 -3.15 -3.55
C GLU A 415 32.64 -2.71 -3.10
N ASP A 416 31.71 -2.51 -4.06
CA ASP A 416 30.45 -1.83 -3.84
C ASP A 416 29.25 -2.79 -3.73
N VAL A 417 29.48 -4.11 -3.75
CA VAL A 417 28.44 -5.13 -3.61
C VAL A 417 28.59 -5.88 -2.30
N ILE A 418 27.53 -5.91 -1.52
CA ILE A 418 27.45 -6.67 -0.26
C ILE A 418 26.46 -7.82 -0.45
N ILE A 419 26.89 -9.05 -0.18
CA ILE A 419 26.01 -10.23 -0.21
C ILE A 419 25.92 -10.81 1.20
N VAL A 420 24.68 -10.95 1.69
CA VAL A 420 24.39 -11.56 2.99
C VAL A 420 23.62 -12.85 2.76
N HIS A 421 24.16 -13.95 3.27
CA HIS A 421 23.57 -15.28 3.11
C HIS A 421 22.64 -15.64 4.28
N LYS A 422 21.66 -16.50 4.01
CA LYS A 422 20.79 -17.13 5.03
C LYS A 422 20.04 -16.12 5.91
N THR A 423 19.52 -15.08 5.29
CA THR A 423 18.63 -14.11 5.95
C THR A 423 17.17 -14.53 5.80
N ARG A 424 16.32 -13.93 6.63
CA ARG A 424 14.87 -14.05 6.48
C ARG A 424 14.40 -13.30 5.22
N GLY A 425 13.63 -13.99 4.39
CA GLY A 425 13.03 -13.46 3.16
C GLY A 425 11.51 -13.37 3.25
N HIS A 426 10.92 -12.78 2.21
CA HIS A 426 9.47 -12.66 2.08
C HIS A 426 8.82 -14.04 1.87
N PRO A 427 7.70 -14.35 2.55
CA PRO A 427 7.02 -15.65 2.40
C PRO A 427 6.57 -15.92 0.95
N GLY A 428 6.15 -14.88 0.24
CA GLY A 428 5.76 -14.94 -1.16
C GLY A 428 6.91 -14.94 -2.18
N ASP A 429 8.16 -15.03 -1.76
CA ASP A 429 9.29 -15.12 -2.69
C ASP A 429 9.54 -16.57 -3.13
N PRO A 430 9.20 -16.97 -4.37
CA PRO A 430 9.37 -18.36 -4.82
C PRO A 430 10.83 -18.79 -4.93
N SER A 431 11.77 -17.85 -4.99
CA SER A 431 13.21 -18.15 -5.05
C SER A 431 13.82 -18.48 -3.67
N GLY A 432 13.10 -18.22 -2.58
CA GLY A 432 13.56 -18.50 -1.24
C GLY A 432 13.35 -19.96 -0.84
N THR A 433 14.21 -20.47 0.05
CA THR A 433 14.06 -21.84 0.60
C THR A 433 13.00 -21.83 1.71
N PRO A 434 11.96 -22.65 1.63
CA PRO A 434 10.97 -22.79 2.71
C PRO A 434 11.63 -23.26 4.00
N ILE A 435 11.13 -22.76 5.14
CA ILE A 435 11.57 -23.16 6.47
C ILE A 435 10.59 -24.21 6.99
N PRO A 436 11.02 -25.43 7.28
CA PRO A 436 10.13 -26.46 7.84
C PRO A 436 9.47 -25.99 9.14
N GLY A 437 8.12 -26.04 9.18
CA GLY A 437 7.34 -25.59 10.33
C GLY A 437 7.14 -24.08 10.45
N ASP A 438 7.66 -23.28 9.52
CA ASP A 438 7.43 -21.82 9.46
C ASP A 438 6.97 -21.41 8.06
N PRO A 439 5.66 -21.39 7.83
CA PRO A 439 5.11 -21.01 6.52
C PRO A 439 5.23 -19.51 6.21
N PHE A 440 5.52 -18.67 7.22
CA PHE A 440 5.56 -17.21 7.10
C PHE A 440 6.92 -16.64 6.78
N ASN A 441 7.95 -17.48 6.71
CA ASN A 441 9.30 -17.05 6.40
C ASN A 441 9.97 -18.01 5.39
N ARG A 442 10.93 -17.44 4.67
CA ARG A 442 11.84 -18.20 3.80
C ARG A 442 13.28 -17.81 4.11
N ILE A 443 14.21 -18.68 3.81
CA ILE A 443 15.63 -18.35 3.85
C ILE A 443 16.05 -17.85 2.48
N ASN A 444 16.58 -16.62 2.43
CA ASN A 444 17.12 -16.00 1.21
C ASN A 444 18.56 -15.51 1.44
N GLY A 445 19.26 -15.29 0.34
CA GLY A 445 20.35 -14.33 0.31
C GLY A 445 19.79 -12.93 0.05
N LYS A 446 20.53 -11.91 0.50
CA LYS A 446 20.25 -10.51 0.17
C LYS A 446 21.47 -9.86 -0.44
N MET A 447 21.26 -8.93 -1.34
CA MET A 447 22.31 -8.17 -2.02
C MET A 447 22.07 -6.68 -1.84
N ALA A 448 23.14 -5.96 -1.54
CA ALA A 448 23.11 -4.50 -1.60
C ALA A 448 24.17 -3.98 -2.56
N ILE A 449 23.88 -2.87 -3.22
CA ILE A 449 24.70 -2.25 -4.24
C ILE A 449 24.85 -0.77 -3.93
N ASP A 450 26.08 -0.29 -3.80
CA ASP A 450 26.38 1.14 -3.76
C ASP A 450 26.67 1.66 -5.17
N ALA A 451 25.68 2.33 -5.75
CA ALA A 451 25.77 3.01 -7.05
C ALA A 451 25.78 4.54 -6.88
N THR A 452 26.21 5.05 -5.73
CA THR A 452 26.43 6.47 -5.51
C THR A 452 27.73 6.96 -6.17
N ILE A 453 27.85 8.27 -6.39
CA ILE A 453 29.12 8.91 -6.72
C ILE A 453 29.88 9.08 -5.40
N LYS A 454 30.95 8.30 -5.20
CA LYS A 454 31.72 8.29 -3.97
C LYS A 454 32.55 9.56 -3.83
N SER A 455 32.78 10.04 -2.61
CA SER A 455 33.54 11.25 -2.32
C SER A 455 35.01 11.21 -2.84
N ARG A 456 35.54 10.02 -3.08
CA ARG A 456 36.88 9.81 -3.67
C ARG A 456 36.93 9.92 -5.19
N LEU A 457 35.77 9.98 -5.84
CA LEU A 457 35.65 10.07 -7.30
C LEU A 457 35.42 11.54 -7.71
N ASN A 458 35.81 11.85 -8.92
CA ASN A 458 35.50 13.17 -9.50
C ASN A 458 34.09 13.15 -10.05
N GLU A 459 33.20 13.96 -9.49
CA GLU A 459 31.81 14.04 -9.85
C GLU A 459 31.61 14.41 -11.32
N THR A 460 32.48 15.27 -11.87
CA THR A 460 32.39 15.70 -13.27
C THR A 460 32.59 14.57 -14.28
N ASP A 461 33.23 13.45 -13.88
CA ASP A 461 33.40 12.29 -14.74
C ASP A 461 32.08 11.53 -14.99
N PHE A 462 31.06 11.83 -14.19
CA PHE A 462 29.72 11.22 -14.27
C PHE A 462 28.66 12.15 -14.87
N GLU A 463 29.03 13.36 -15.29
CA GLU A 463 28.12 14.27 -15.97
C GLU A 463 27.65 13.67 -17.30
N ARG A 464 26.31 13.58 -17.47
CA ARG A 464 25.73 13.09 -18.72
C ARG A 464 25.96 14.11 -19.83
N THR A 465 26.38 13.61 -20.99
CA THR A 465 26.45 14.39 -22.21
C THR A 465 25.19 14.19 -23.06
N TRP A 466 24.75 15.24 -23.70
CA TRP A 466 23.55 15.26 -24.52
C TRP A 466 23.90 15.70 -25.95
N PRO A 467 23.11 15.33 -26.97
CA PRO A 467 23.19 15.93 -28.28
C PRO A 467 23.08 17.45 -28.19
N ARG A 468 23.75 18.17 -29.08
CA ARG A 468 23.65 19.64 -29.12
C ARG A 468 22.18 20.05 -29.25
N ASP A 469 21.78 21.05 -28.49
CA ASP A 469 20.45 21.65 -28.48
C ASP A 469 19.31 20.63 -28.13
N TRP A 470 19.64 19.53 -27.39
CA TRP A 470 18.69 18.48 -27.00
C TRP A 470 17.44 19.00 -26.31
N PHE A 471 17.58 20.00 -25.45
CA PHE A 471 16.46 20.56 -24.69
C PHE A 471 15.72 21.69 -25.40
N GLU A 472 16.21 22.13 -26.56
CA GLU A 472 15.67 23.25 -27.33
C GLU A 472 14.95 22.79 -28.60
N GLN A 473 15.16 21.52 -29.02
CA GLN A 473 14.60 20.99 -30.25
C GLN A 473 13.54 19.95 -29.95
N ASP A 474 12.35 20.09 -30.53
CA ASP A 474 11.28 19.08 -30.51
C ASP A 474 11.14 18.44 -31.88
N ILE A 475 11.12 17.11 -31.95
CA ILE A 475 10.91 16.38 -33.21
C ILE A 475 9.59 16.78 -33.87
N LYS A 476 8.60 17.23 -33.12
CA LYS A 476 7.29 17.66 -33.63
C LYS A 476 7.43 18.86 -34.57
N ASP A 477 8.44 19.71 -34.36
CA ASP A 477 8.69 20.88 -35.18
C ASP A 477 9.24 20.51 -36.58
N TYR A 478 9.61 19.24 -36.78
CA TYR A 478 10.20 18.69 -37.99
C TYR A 478 9.35 17.61 -38.65
N LEU A 479 8.18 17.28 -38.08
CA LEU A 479 7.24 16.36 -38.70
C LEU A 479 6.31 17.14 -39.65
N ASP A 480 6.12 16.61 -40.86
CA ASP A 480 5.08 17.12 -41.74
C ASP A 480 3.71 16.90 -41.11
N ASP A 481 2.81 17.87 -41.23
CA ASP A 481 1.42 17.73 -40.76
C ASP A 481 0.79 16.50 -41.43
N ALA A 482 0.41 15.49 -40.62
CA ALA A 482 -0.19 14.23 -41.05
C ALA A 482 -1.70 14.34 -41.26
#